data_7d133336e7be908b4c1fa06424b4cfe2
#
_entry.id   7d133336e7be908b4c1fa06424b4cfe2
#
_cell.length_a   1.000
_cell.length_b   1.000
_cell.length_c   1.000
_cell.angle_alpha   90.00
_cell.angle_beta   90.00
_cell.angle_gamma   90.00
#
_symmetry.space_group_name_H-M   'P 1'
#
loop_
_entity.id
_entity.type
_entity.pdbx_description
1 polymer ?
#
loop_
_entity_poly.entity_id
_entity_poly.type
_entity_poly.pdbx_seq_one_letter_code
_entity_poly.pdbx_strand_id
1 'polypeptide(L)'
;MSDREQISIKMKSEHRNPELVAFLLCGSIAAIIIIPILLMNDGYFALSHDFTAEEIPFGMLMNSALKSGELWNWGIDLGGNLIEAFSFYNIGSVFNWISFLFPATMYPRVIGWILILKIAFAGFSSTLWMKRYITEKKCLLIGAVLYAFSGAQCINIVFYHFQDVIALFPLMMFTLDELVLERKKGHFALACTVNLLCNPVFFFGSVCFTVIYYVFRFLIPNIHEKSQITTIIVCCWEGIL
;
A
#
# COMPACT_ATOMS: atom_id res chain seq x y z
N MET A 1 -7.22 45.16 5.90
CA MET A 1 -6.77 43.83 5.44
C MET A 1 -7.32 43.64 4.05
N SER A 2 -6.49 43.53 3.04
CA SER A 2 -6.88 43.47 1.63
C SER A 2 -7.57 42.14 1.34
N ASP A 3 -8.55 42.10 0.42
CA ASP A 3 -9.20 40.86 -0.02
C ASP A 3 -8.21 39.78 -0.47
N ARG A 4 -7.05 40.19 -0.98
CA ARG A 4 -5.93 39.28 -1.31
C ARG A 4 -5.30 38.64 -0.07
N GLU A 5 -5.22 39.33 1.06
CA GLU A 5 -4.72 38.77 2.32
C GLU A 5 -5.74 37.81 2.91
N GLN A 6 -7.04 38.10 2.83
CA GLN A 6 -8.09 37.20 3.28
C GLN A 6 -8.16 35.96 2.40
N ILE A 7 -8.01 36.05 1.10
CA ILE A 7 -7.92 34.91 0.18
C ILE A 7 -6.67 34.11 0.46
N SER A 8 -5.51 34.75 0.68
CA SER A 8 -4.27 34.06 1.04
C SER A 8 -4.33 33.34 2.39
N ILE A 9 -4.96 33.95 3.39
CA ILE A 9 -5.16 33.35 4.72
C ILE A 9 -6.18 32.20 4.64
N LYS A 10 -7.25 32.37 3.85
CA LYS A 10 -8.25 31.31 3.60
C LYS A 10 -7.64 30.13 2.84
N MET A 11 -6.82 30.39 1.83
CA MET A 11 -6.04 29.34 1.14
C MET A 11 -5.01 28.66 2.06
N LYS A 12 -4.42 29.38 3.01
CA LYS A 12 -3.44 28.84 3.96
C LYS A 12 -4.09 28.08 5.12
N SER A 13 -5.32 28.40 5.51
CA SER A 13 -6.08 27.68 6.54
C SER A 13 -6.77 26.42 6.00
N GLU A 14 -6.97 26.33 4.69
CA GLU A 14 -7.54 25.16 4.02
C GLU A 14 -6.50 24.06 3.69
N HIS A 15 -5.22 24.32 3.93
CA HIS A 15 -4.12 23.38 3.73
C HIS A 15 -3.87 22.48 4.97
N ARG A 16 -4.89 21.82 5.49
CA ARG A 16 -4.63 20.52 6.12
C ARG A 16 -4.30 19.54 5.00
N ASN A 17 -3.10 18.98 5.04
CA ASN A 17 -2.58 18.04 4.05
C ASN A 17 -3.64 16.95 3.77
N PRO A 18 -4.31 16.93 2.61
CA PRO A 18 -5.42 16.01 2.36
C PRO A 18 -4.99 14.55 2.47
N GLU A 19 -3.72 14.25 2.17
CA GLU A 19 -3.13 12.94 2.31
C GLU A 19 -3.08 12.46 3.76
N LEU A 20 -2.77 13.34 4.71
CA LEU A 20 -2.78 12.99 6.13
C LEU A 20 -4.21 12.77 6.64
N VAL A 21 -5.16 13.58 6.14
CA VAL A 21 -6.59 13.38 6.47
C VAL A 21 -7.08 12.05 5.90
N ALA A 22 -6.68 11.69 4.67
CA ALA A 22 -7.01 10.39 4.08
C ALA A 22 -6.38 9.23 4.85
N PHE A 23 -5.13 9.35 5.30
CA PHE A 23 -4.47 8.37 6.17
C PHE A 23 -5.28 8.11 7.43
N LEU A 24 -5.64 9.18 8.15
CA LEU A 24 -6.41 9.07 9.39
C LEU A 24 -7.82 8.54 9.15
N LEU A 25 -8.49 8.96 8.07
CA LEU A 25 -9.83 8.50 7.71
C LEU A 25 -9.83 7.01 7.39
N CYS A 26 -8.98 6.57 6.45
CA CYS A 26 -8.89 5.15 6.06
C CYS A 26 -8.42 4.28 7.24
N GLY A 27 -7.45 4.75 8.02
CA GLY A 27 -6.99 4.07 9.23
C GLY A 27 -8.10 3.94 10.27
N SER A 28 -8.92 4.97 10.49
CA SER A 28 -10.05 4.92 11.43
C SER A 28 -11.11 3.94 10.97
N ILE A 29 -11.46 3.92 9.68
CA ILE A 29 -12.43 2.96 9.13
C ILE A 29 -11.88 1.53 9.29
N ALA A 30 -10.61 1.29 8.94
CA ALA A 30 -9.97 0.00 9.12
C ALA A 30 -9.94 -0.42 10.60
N ALA A 31 -9.65 0.50 11.50
CA ALA A 31 -9.64 0.25 12.95
C ALA A 31 -11.04 -0.13 13.47
N ILE A 32 -12.10 0.55 13.03
CA ILE A 32 -13.48 0.22 13.38
C ILE A 32 -13.86 -1.21 12.96
N ILE A 33 -13.30 -1.69 11.86
CA ILE A 33 -13.57 -3.05 11.35
C ILE A 33 -12.68 -4.09 12.06
N ILE A 34 -11.40 -3.81 12.21
CA ILE A 34 -10.40 -4.80 12.65
C ILE A 34 -10.34 -4.91 14.18
N ILE A 35 -10.46 -3.81 14.93
CA ILE A 35 -10.34 -3.84 16.39
C ILE A 35 -11.40 -4.73 17.05
N PRO A 36 -12.68 -4.73 16.66
CA PRO A 36 -13.65 -5.67 17.22
C PRO A 36 -13.25 -7.14 17.01
N ILE A 37 -12.66 -7.48 15.84
CA ILE A 37 -12.18 -8.84 15.56
C ILE A 37 -11.04 -9.20 16.52
N LEU A 38 -10.10 -8.28 16.74
CA LEU A 38 -9.00 -8.49 17.70
C LEU A 38 -9.53 -8.68 19.13
N LEU A 39 -10.50 -7.88 19.56
CA LEU A 39 -11.09 -7.97 20.90
C LEU A 39 -11.85 -9.28 21.13
N MET A 40 -12.55 -9.78 20.10
CA MET A 40 -13.28 -11.05 20.15
C MET A 40 -12.36 -12.28 20.17
N ASN A 41 -11.11 -12.15 19.72
CA ASN A 41 -10.15 -13.22 19.57
C ASN A 41 -8.92 -13.05 20.49
N ASP A 42 -9.05 -12.49 21.69
CA ASP A 42 -7.98 -12.30 22.66
C ASP A 42 -6.73 -11.58 22.10
N GLY A 43 -6.97 -10.65 21.19
CA GLY A 43 -5.95 -9.87 20.50
C GLY A 43 -5.35 -10.56 19.26
N TYR A 44 -5.76 -11.77 18.91
CA TYR A 44 -5.29 -12.46 17.72
C TYR A 44 -6.06 -12.00 16.48
N PHE A 45 -5.32 -11.68 15.41
CA PHE A 45 -5.91 -11.50 14.10
C PHE A 45 -5.67 -12.75 13.27
N ALA A 46 -6.72 -13.48 13.01
CA ALA A 46 -6.70 -14.70 12.21
C ALA A 46 -7.92 -14.72 11.29
N LEU A 47 -7.67 -15.08 10.05
CA LEU A 47 -8.69 -15.34 9.04
C LEU A 47 -8.60 -16.83 8.63
N SER A 48 -9.64 -17.33 7.98
CA SER A 48 -9.63 -18.69 7.45
C SER A 48 -8.65 -18.85 6.27
N HIS A 49 -8.43 -20.10 5.85
CA HIS A 49 -7.61 -20.48 4.70
C HIS A 49 -6.13 -20.09 4.85
N ASP A 50 -5.55 -19.58 3.79
CA ASP A 50 -4.11 -19.31 3.65
C ASP A 50 -3.59 -18.32 4.69
N PHE A 51 -4.43 -17.41 5.18
CA PHE A 51 -4.02 -16.50 6.24
C PHE A 51 -3.54 -17.22 7.49
N THR A 52 -4.31 -18.21 7.96
CA THR A 52 -3.95 -18.98 9.15
C THR A 52 -2.95 -20.10 8.85
N ALA A 53 -3.01 -20.69 7.64
CA ALA A 53 -2.16 -21.79 7.24
C ALA A 53 -0.75 -21.35 6.81
N GLU A 54 -0.61 -20.15 6.24
CA GLU A 54 0.64 -19.68 5.64
C GLU A 54 1.14 -18.36 6.25
N GLU A 55 0.34 -17.29 6.22
CA GLU A 55 0.80 -15.95 6.62
C GLU A 55 1.27 -15.88 8.07
N ILE A 56 0.54 -16.51 8.98
CA ILE A 56 0.90 -16.53 10.40
C ILE A 56 2.13 -17.40 10.66
N PRO A 57 2.16 -18.69 10.24
CA PRO A 57 3.32 -19.54 10.48
C PRO A 57 4.60 -19.05 9.82
N PHE A 58 4.52 -18.60 8.57
CA PHE A 58 5.70 -18.07 7.86
C PHE A 58 6.21 -16.77 8.48
N GLY A 59 5.30 -15.90 8.95
CA GLY A 59 5.67 -14.70 9.66
C GLY A 59 6.36 -14.96 11.00
N MET A 60 5.86 -15.90 11.75
CA MET A 60 6.48 -16.32 13.02
C MET A 60 7.85 -16.98 12.78
N LEU A 61 7.93 -17.86 11.77
CA LEU A 61 9.17 -18.55 11.41
C LEU A 61 10.25 -17.56 10.99
N MET A 62 9.92 -16.62 10.09
CA MET A 62 10.85 -15.58 9.63
C MET A 62 11.29 -14.65 10.74
N ASN A 63 10.38 -14.24 11.61
CA ASN A 63 10.72 -13.42 12.77
C ASN A 63 11.69 -14.15 13.73
N SER A 64 11.46 -15.42 13.96
CA SER A 64 12.35 -16.25 14.78
C SER A 64 13.73 -16.45 14.13
N ALA A 65 13.76 -16.80 12.84
CA ALA A 65 14.98 -17.03 12.08
C ALA A 65 15.89 -15.80 12.00
N LEU A 66 15.30 -14.61 11.74
CA LEU A 66 16.07 -13.37 11.71
C LEU A 66 16.70 -13.01 13.06
N LYS A 67 16.02 -13.39 14.18
CA LYS A 67 16.56 -13.12 15.53
C LYS A 67 17.59 -14.12 15.98
N SER A 68 17.45 -15.38 15.60
CA SER A 68 18.43 -16.42 15.91
C SER A 68 19.65 -16.40 14.99
N GLY A 69 19.50 -15.83 13.79
CA GLY A 69 20.50 -15.90 12.71
C GLY A 69 20.49 -17.23 11.97
N GLU A 70 19.59 -18.15 12.30
CA GLU A 70 19.45 -19.46 11.67
C GLU A 70 18.55 -19.37 10.44
N LEU A 71 19.14 -19.11 9.29
CA LEU A 71 18.41 -18.92 8.04
C LEU A 71 18.15 -20.23 7.26
N TRP A 72 18.75 -21.36 7.69
CA TRP A 72 18.51 -22.68 7.14
C TRP A 72 17.57 -23.46 8.03
N ASN A 73 16.52 -24.08 7.47
CA ASN A 73 15.58 -24.89 8.23
C ASN A 73 15.37 -26.26 7.56
N TRP A 74 15.64 -27.32 8.28
CA TRP A 74 15.46 -28.70 7.82
C TRP A 74 13.99 -29.14 7.78
N GLY A 75 13.08 -28.43 8.44
CA GLY A 75 11.66 -28.73 8.45
C GLY A 75 10.89 -28.17 7.26
N ILE A 76 11.57 -27.46 6.32
CA ILE A 76 10.98 -26.92 5.10
C ILE A 76 11.43 -27.82 3.95
N ASP A 77 10.49 -28.53 3.34
CA ASP A 77 10.73 -29.56 2.34
C ASP A 77 11.79 -30.57 2.83
N LEU A 78 12.94 -30.62 2.19
CA LEU A 78 14.09 -31.44 2.59
C LEU A 78 15.25 -30.62 3.15
N GLY A 79 14.95 -29.41 3.59
CA GLY A 79 15.88 -28.39 4.02
C GLY A 79 15.94 -27.22 3.03
N GLY A 80 15.71 -26.02 3.52
CA GLY A 80 15.66 -24.82 2.67
C GLY A 80 16.16 -23.55 3.36
N ASN A 81 16.59 -22.60 2.53
CA ASN A 81 16.94 -21.28 2.99
C ASN A 81 15.64 -20.44 3.14
N LEU A 82 15.39 -19.96 4.35
CA LEU A 82 14.18 -19.21 4.69
C LEU A 82 14.04 -17.90 3.90
N ILE A 83 15.15 -17.24 3.57
CA ILE A 83 15.11 -16.01 2.77
C ILE A 83 14.61 -16.32 1.36
N GLU A 84 15.11 -17.39 0.73
CA GLU A 84 14.68 -17.76 -0.62
C GLU A 84 13.23 -18.25 -0.66
N ALA A 85 12.81 -19.00 0.37
CA ALA A 85 11.47 -19.57 0.41
C ALA A 85 10.38 -18.56 0.78
N PHE A 86 10.64 -17.62 1.72
CA PHE A 86 9.59 -16.82 2.36
C PHE A 86 9.86 -15.31 2.41
N SER A 87 10.90 -14.80 1.74
CA SER A 87 11.24 -13.37 1.84
C SER A 87 10.12 -12.44 1.40
N PHE A 88 9.35 -12.81 0.39
CA PHE A 88 8.28 -11.97 -0.12
C PHE A 88 7.04 -11.93 0.79
N TYR A 89 6.87 -12.90 1.70
CA TYR A 89 5.80 -12.84 2.70
C TYR A 89 6.08 -11.78 3.78
N ASN A 90 7.33 -11.56 4.14
CA ASN A 90 7.67 -10.81 5.34
C ASN A 90 8.86 -9.85 5.18
N ILE A 91 10.03 -10.33 4.78
CA ILE A 91 11.26 -9.53 4.74
C ILE A 91 11.16 -8.41 3.71
N GLY A 92 10.55 -8.68 2.57
CA GLY A 92 10.33 -7.70 1.51
C GLY A 92 9.35 -6.58 1.90
N SER A 93 8.45 -6.84 2.84
CA SER A 93 7.44 -5.87 3.27
C SER A 93 8.00 -4.86 4.26
N VAL A 94 8.09 -3.59 3.84
CA VAL A 94 8.52 -2.49 4.72
C VAL A 94 7.60 -2.30 5.93
N PHE A 95 6.31 -2.60 5.81
CA PHE A 95 5.36 -2.54 6.91
C PHE A 95 5.59 -3.67 7.90
N ASN A 96 5.93 -4.84 7.40
CA ASN A 96 6.09 -6.02 8.25
C ASN A 96 7.37 -5.98 9.10
N TRP A 97 8.31 -5.09 8.78
CA TRP A 97 9.50 -4.86 9.63
C TRP A 97 9.12 -4.44 11.05
N ILE A 98 7.95 -3.84 11.24
CA ILE A 98 7.42 -3.51 12.57
C ILE A 98 7.23 -4.79 13.40
N SER A 99 6.85 -5.90 12.78
CA SER A 99 6.66 -7.18 13.49
C SER A 99 7.95 -7.73 14.09
N PHE A 100 9.10 -7.41 13.50
CA PHE A 100 10.40 -7.86 14.00
C PHE A 100 10.83 -7.18 15.30
N LEU A 101 10.17 -6.09 15.69
CA LEU A 101 10.38 -5.48 17.00
C LEU A 101 9.78 -6.30 18.16
N PHE A 102 8.88 -7.23 17.85
CA PHE A 102 8.17 -8.07 18.81
C PHE A 102 8.64 -9.52 18.76
N PRO A 103 8.50 -10.31 19.85
CA PRO A 103 8.74 -11.74 19.82
C PRO A 103 7.88 -12.44 18.75
N ALA A 104 8.42 -13.51 18.14
CA ALA A 104 7.71 -14.26 17.11
C ALA A 104 6.31 -14.72 17.53
N THR A 105 6.15 -15.11 18.81
CA THR A 105 4.86 -15.53 19.40
C THR A 105 3.81 -14.40 19.44
N MET A 106 4.21 -13.14 19.34
CA MET A 106 3.29 -11.99 19.27
C MET A 106 2.88 -11.65 17.85
N TYR A 107 3.48 -12.26 16.84
CA TYR A 107 3.19 -11.96 15.44
C TYR A 107 1.68 -11.99 15.12
N PRO A 108 0.88 -13.00 15.53
CA PRO A 108 -0.56 -13.03 15.24
C PRO A 108 -1.36 -11.89 15.89
N ARG A 109 -0.82 -11.25 16.93
CA ARG A 109 -1.44 -10.07 17.55
C ARG A 109 -1.05 -8.77 16.88
N VAL A 110 0.16 -8.71 16.35
CA VAL A 110 0.71 -7.49 15.72
C VAL A 110 0.23 -7.31 14.29
N ILE A 111 0.00 -8.41 13.55
CA ILE A 111 -0.33 -8.40 12.12
C ILE A 111 -1.63 -7.62 11.82
N GLY A 112 -2.63 -7.67 12.71
CA GLY A 112 -3.86 -6.89 12.55
C GLY A 112 -3.64 -5.38 12.62
N TRP A 113 -2.75 -4.93 13.50
CA TRP A 113 -2.37 -3.51 13.60
C TRP A 113 -1.58 -3.05 12.38
N ILE A 114 -0.68 -3.90 11.87
CA ILE A 114 0.04 -3.60 10.64
C ILE A 114 -0.92 -3.54 9.44
N LEU A 115 -1.95 -4.37 9.40
CA LEU A 115 -2.98 -4.31 8.36
C LEU A 115 -3.73 -2.97 8.37
N ILE A 116 -4.10 -2.46 9.54
CA ILE A 116 -4.69 -1.11 9.68
C ILE A 116 -3.73 -0.06 9.10
N LEU A 117 -2.44 -0.17 9.39
CA LEU A 117 -1.42 0.74 8.88
C LEU A 117 -1.30 0.66 7.34
N LYS A 118 -1.33 -0.55 6.75
CA LYS A 118 -1.28 -0.73 5.29
C LYS A 118 -2.49 -0.07 4.61
N ILE A 119 -3.69 -0.26 5.14
CA ILE A 119 -4.92 0.36 4.61
C ILE A 119 -4.86 1.89 4.76
N ALA A 120 -4.42 2.39 5.90
CA ALA A 120 -4.23 3.82 6.12
C ALA A 120 -3.23 4.41 5.11
N PHE A 121 -2.13 3.70 4.87
CA PHE A 121 -1.11 4.12 3.92
C PHE A 121 -1.59 4.05 2.46
N ALA A 122 -2.46 3.09 2.11
CA ALA A 122 -3.11 3.05 0.80
C ALA A 122 -3.95 4.32 0.54
N GLY A 123 -4.70 4.79 1.55
CA GLY A 123 -5.42 6.06 1.49
C GLY A 123 -4.48 7.26 1.35
N PHE A 124 -3.37 7.28 2.07
CA PHE A 124 -2.33 8.31 1.97
C PHE A 124 -1.70 8.36 0.57
N SER A 125 -1.18 7.24 0.09
CA SER A 125 -0.44 7.15 -1.17
C SER A 125 -1.32 7.45 -2.38
N SER A 126 -2.56 6.96 -2.38
CA SER A 126 -3.54 7.25 -3.44
C SER A 126 -3.91 8.74 -3.47
N THR A 127 -4.12 9.36 -2.32
CA THR A 127 -4.38 10.81 -2.25
C THR A 127 -3.18 11.62 -2.72
N LEU A 128 -1.97 11.21 -2.35
CA LEU A 128 -0.72 11.86 -2.77
C LEU A 128 -0.60 11.89 -4.29
N TRP A 129 -0.99 10.81 -4.97
CA TRP A 129 -1.01 10.76 -6.43
C TRP A 129 -2.20 11.53 -7.02
N MET A 130 -3.43 11.29 -6.54
CA MET A 130 -4.65 11.90 -7.08
C MET A 130 -4.68 13.42 -6.95
N LYS A 131 -4.06 14.02 -5.92
CA LYS A 131 -4.02 15.50 -5.76
C LYS A 131 -3.30 16.24 -6.89
N ARG A 132 -2.59 15.51 -7.77
CA ARG A 132 -2.01 16.09 -9.00
C ARG A 132 -3.07 16.40 -10.07
N TYR A 133 -4.24 15.78 -9.96
CA TYR A 133 -5.31 15.82 -10.97
C TYR A 133 -6.61 16.39 -10.41
N ILE A 134 -6.86 16.19 -9.13
CA ILE A 134 -8.09 16.54 -8.44
C ILE A 134 -7.78 17.65 -7.44
N THR A 135 -8.47 18.77 -7.54
CA THR A 135 -8.32 19.92 -6.65
C THR A 135 -9.33 19.91 -5.51
N GLU A 136 -10.50 19.30 -5.74
CA GLU A 136 -11.59 19.26 -4.77
C GLU A 136 -11.27 18.23 -3.66
N LYS A 137 -11.11 18.72 -2.43
CA LYS A 137 -10.72 17.90 -1.28
C LYS A 137 -11.70 16.76 -0.98
N LYS A 138 -13.01 16.99 -1.15
CA LYS A 138 -14.01 15.95 -0.91
C LYS A 138 -13.85 14.80 -1.89
N CYS A 139 -13.63 15.10 -3.17
CA CYS A 139 -13.38 14.09 -4.20
C CYS A 139 -12.10 13.30 -3.92
N LEU A 140 -11.04 13.96 -3.44
CA LEU A 140 -9.81 13.27 -3.01
C LEU A 140 -10.05 12.27 -1.89
N LEU A 141 -10.81 12.67 -0.85
CA LEU A 141 -11.08 11.79 0.29
C LEU A 141 -12.01 10.62 -0.10
N ILE A 142 -13.00 10.86 -0.96
CA ILE A 142 -13.84 9.78 -1.50
C ILE A 142 -12.99 8.83 -2.32
N GLY A 143 -12.13 9.33 -3.22
CA GLY A 143 -11.22 8.52 -4.00
C GLY A 143 -10.27 7.69 -3.14
N ALA A 144 -9.75 8.26 -2.04
CA ALA A 144 -8.89 7.55 -1.10
C ALA A 144 -9.62 6.38 -0.43
N VAL A 145 -10.86 6.58 0.01
CA VAL A 145 -11.67 5.50 0.62
C VAL A 145 -12.01 4.43 -0.41
N LEU A 146 -12.44 4.82 -1.62
CA LEU A 146 -12.74 3.86 -2.70
C LEU A 146 -11.52 3.03 -3.09
N TYR A 147 -10.32 3.62 -3.09
CA TYR A 147 -9.09 2.90 -3.37
C TYR A 147 -8.69 1.98 -2.22
N ALA A 148 -8.63 2.51 -0.99
CA ALA A 148 -8.17 1.77 0.19
C ALA A 148 -9.12 0.63 0.60
N PHE A 149 -10.39 0.68 0.18
CA PHE A 149 -11.40 -0.35 0.42
C PHE A 149 -11.97 -0.91 -0.89
N SER A 150 -11.16 -0.90 -1.95
CA SER A 150 -11.54 -1.49 -3.25
C SER A 150 -11.84 -2.99 -3.12
N GLY A 151 -12.53 -3.55 -4.10
CA GLY A 151 -12.80 -4.98 -4.15
C GLY A 151 -11.53 -5.81 -4.10
N ALA A 152 -10.47 -5.38 -4.79
CA ALA A 152 -9.16 -6.01 -4.76
C ALA A 152 -8.57 -6.06 -3.33
N GLN A 153 -8.65 -4.95 -2.59
CA GLN A 153 -8.21 -4.87 -1.20
C GLN A 153 -9.00 -5.84 -0.30
N CYS A 154 -10.33 -5.85 -0.44
CA CYS A 154 -11.19 -6.66 0.41
C CYS A 154 -11.07 -8.16 0.12
N ILE A 155 -10.99 -8.57 -1.15
CA ILE A 155 -10.86 -9.97 -1.55
C ILE A 155 -9.48 -10.52 -1.15
N ASN A 156 -8.42 -9.75 -1.38
CA ASN A 156 -7.06 -10.16 -1.11
C ASN A 156 -6.63 -9.96 0.36
N ILE A 157 -7.54 -9.69 1.29
CA ILE A 157 -7.20 -9.54 2.71
C ILE A 157 -6.64 -10.86 3.31
N VAL A 158 -7.01 -11.99 2.74
CA VAL A 158 -6.50 -13.33 3.13
C VAL A 158 -5.02 -13.47 2.79
N PHE A 159 -4.58 -12.82 1.71
CA PHE A 159 -3.19 -12.75 1.31
C PHE A 159 -2.57 -11.44 1.83
N TYR A 160 -2.19 -11.45 3.08
CA TYR A 160 -1.73 -10.28 3.80
C TYR A 160 -0.58 -9.52 3.12
N HIS A 161 0.34 -10.25 2.48
CA HIS A 161 1.47 -9.66 1.74
C HIS A 161 1.05 -8.93 0.45
N PHE A 162 -0.14 -9.22 -0.12
CA PHE A 162 -0.66 -8.49 -1.28
C PHE A 162 -1.07 -7.05 -0.93
N GLN A 163 -1.40 -6.80 0.32
CA GLN A 163 -1.80 -5.48 0.81
C GLN A 163 -0.67 -4.45 0.70
N ASP A 164 0.58 -4.88 0.68
CA ASP A 164 1.74 -4.00 0.48
C ASP A 164 1.73 -3.36 -0.90
N VAL A 165 1.41 -4.14 -1.93
CA VAL A 165 1.35 -3.67 -3.31
C VAL A 165 0.30 -2.57 -3.46
N ILE A 166 -0.89 -2.81 -2.90
CA ILE A 166 -1.99 -1.84 -2.95
C ILE A 166 -1.59 -0.55 -2.23
N ALA A 167 -0.92 -0.66 -1.08
CA ALA A 167 -0.45 0.48 -0.32
C ALA A 167 0.65 1.29 -1.05
N LEU A 168 1.54 0.62 -1.78
CA LEU A 168 2.75 1.22 -2.34
C LEU A 168 2.63 1.60 -3.83
N PHE A 169 1.73 0.98 -4.58
CA PHE A 169 1.58 1.24 -6.02
C PHE A 169 1.27 2.71 -6.36
N PRO A 170 0.35 3.42 -5.68
CA PRO A 170 0.11 4.83 -5.97
C PRO A 170 1.34 5.71 -5.74
N LEU A 171 2.21 5.34 -4.80
CA LEU A 171 3.46 6.04 -4.58
C LEU A 171 4.42 5.87 -5.77
N MET A 172 4.44 4.68 -6.38
CA MET A 172 5.21 4.43 -7.60
C MET A 172 4.69 5.31 -8.76
N MET A 173 3.37 5.45 -8.91
CA MET A 173 2.76 6.32 -9.91
C MET A 173 3.04 7.80 -9.65
N PHE A 174 2.97 8.24 -8.39
CA PHE A 174 3.31 9.60 -7.99
C PHE A 174 4.76 9.95 -8.34
N THR A 175 5.69 9.05 -8.03
CA THR A 175 7.12 9.26 -8.29
C THR A 175 7.48 9.18 -9.77
N LEU A 176 6.71 8.42 -10.59
CA LEU A 176 6.83 8.49 -12.05
C LEU A 176 6.45 9.89 -12.57
N ASP A 177 5.35 10.45 -12.08
CA ASP A 177 4.96 11.80 -12.45
C ASP A 177 6.01 12.84 -12.01
N GLU A 178 6.61 12.68 -10.84
CA GLU A 178 7.75 13.54 -10.41
C GLU A 178 8.94 13.41 -11.36
N LEU A 179 9.28 12.20 -11.80
CA LEU A 179 10.38 11.97 -12.72
C LEU A 179 10.13 12.65 -14.07
N VAL A 180 8.92 12.52 -14.63
CA VAL A 180 8.61 13.00 -15.98
C VAL A 180 8.34 14.51 -15.98
N LEU A 181 7.54 15.01 -15.04
CA LEU A 181 7.09 16.40 -15.02
C LEU A 181 8.08 17.34 -14.32
N GLU A 182 8.70 16.86 -13.22
CA GLU A 182 9.54 17.70 -12.37
C GLU A 182 11.03 17.36 -12.50
N ARG A 183 11.37 16.34 -13.30
CA ARG A 183 12.77 15.86 -13.53
C ARG A 183 13.46 15.40 -12.24
N LYS A 184 12.71 15.03 -11.20
CA LYS A 184 13.26 14.49 -9.95
C LYS A 184 13.74 13.06 -10.15
N LYS A 185 15.04 12.85 -10.09
CA LYS A 185 15.67 11.53 -10.30
C LYS A 185 15.77 10.77 -8.98
N GLY A 186 15.70 9.43 -9.07
CA GLY A 186 15.94 8.52 -7.96
C GLY A 186 14.65 8.09 -7.22
N HIS A 187 13.67 8.96 -7.02
CA HIS A 187 12.44 8.62 -6.29
C HIS A 187 11.67 7.47 -6.96
N PHE A 188 11.51 7.52 -8.29
CA PHE A 188 10.85 6.46 -9.03
C PHE A 188 11.61 5.13 -8.96
N ALA A 189 12.94 5.16 -9.10
CA ALA A 189 13.75 3.96 -8.95
C ALA A 189 13.62 3.35 -7.55
N LEU A 190 13.63 4.18 -6.50
CA LEU A 190 13.42 3.74 -5.12
C LEU A 190 12.02 3.12 -4.95
N ALA A 191 10.98 3.77 -5.45
CA ALA A 191 9.61 3.25 -5.38
C ALA A 191 9.47 1.90 -6.11
N CYS A 192 10.07 1.76 -7.30
CA CYS A 192 10.12 0.48 -8.02
C CYS A 192 10.86 -0.59 -7.22
N THR A 193 12.01 -0.27 -6.63
CA THR A 193 12.77 -1.22 -5.82
C THR A 193 11.97 -1.70 -4.61
N VAL A 194 11.31 -0.80 -3.90
CA VAL A 194 10.46 -1.16 -2.75
C VAL A 194 9.30 -2.05 -3.18
N ASN A 195 8.58 -1.71 -4.26
CA ASN A 195 7.49 -2.54 -4.77
C ASN A 195 7.97 -3.92 -5.23
N LEU A 196 9.12 -4.00 -5.91
CA LEU A 196 9.74 -5.27 -6.32
C LEU A 196 10.07 -6.16 -5.12
N LEU A 197 10.67 -5.60 -4.08
CA LEU A 197 11.02 -6.34 -2.86
C LEU A 197 9.79 -6.82 -2.09
N CYS A 198 8.73 -6.00 -2.07
CA CYS A 198 7.48 -6.37 -1.40
C CYS A 198 6.78 -7.55 -2.09
N ASN A 199 6.66 -7.51 -3.42
CA ASN A 199 6.02 -8.59 -4.16
C ASN A 199 6.44 -8.59 -5.64
N PRO A 200 7.37 -9.49 -6.04
CA PRO A 200 7.87 -9.55 -7.41
C PRO A 200 6.80 -9.86 -8.46
N VAL A 201 5.82 -10.69 -8.13
CA VAL A 201 4.75 -11.10 -9.05
C VAL A 201 3.85 -9.93 -9.40
N PHE A 202 3.32 -9.25 -8.40
CA PHE A 202 2.48 -8.08 -8.63
C PHE A 202 3.26 -6.88 -9.15
N PHE A 203 4.55 -6.78 -8.85
CA PHE A 203 5.42 -5.75 -9.42
C PHE A 203 5.46 -5.83 -10.94
N PHE A 204 5.48 -7.03 -11.53
CA PHE A 204 5.40 -7.18 -12.99
C PHE A 204 4.12 -6.55 -13.56
N GLY A 205 2.96 -6.82 -12.96
CA GLY A 205 1.70 -6.17 -13.34
C GLY A 205 1.74 -4.65 -13.18
N SER A 206 2.33 -4.18 -12.08
CA SER A 206 2.52 -2.74 -11.84
C SER A 206 3.41 -2.08 -12.89
N VAL A 207 4.45 -2.76 -13.38
CA VAL A 207 5.31 -2.28 -14.47
C VAL A 207 4.51 -2.20 -15.78
N CYS A 208 3.74 -3.23 -16.12
CA CYS A 208 2.89 -3.21 -17.32
C CYS A 208 1.92 -2.02 -17.29
N PHE A 209 1.24 -1.82 -16.16
CA PHE A 209 0.35 -0.67 -15.99
C PHE A 209 1.11 0.66 -16.13
N THR A 210 2.26 0.77 -15.50
CA THR A 210 3.10 1.99 -15.54
C THR A 210 3.52 2.34 -16.96
N VAL A 211 3.88 1.33 -17.78
CA VAL A 211 4.23 1.53 -19.19
C VAL A 211 3.01 2.02 -19.97
N ILE A 212 1.84 1.38 -19.80
CA ILE A 212 0.59 1.80 -20.44
C ILE A 212 0.26 3.24 -20.05
N TYR A 213 0.27 3.54 -18.74
CA TYR A 213 0.03 4.89 -18.23
C TYR A 213 0.99 5.92 -18.84
N TYR A 214 2.30 5.61 -18.90
CA TYR A 214 3.30 6.49 -19.49
C TYR A 214 3.01 6.79 -20.97
N VAL A 215 2.68 5.77 -21.75
CA VAL A 215 2.34 5.92 -23.16
C VAL A 215 1.13 6.82 -23.34
N PHE A 216 0.03 6.53 -22.66
CA PHE A 216 -1.21 7.31 -22.79
C PHE A 216 -1.10 8.72 -22.21
N ARG A 217 -0.35 8.89 -21.16
CA ARG A 217 -0.25 10.15 -20.42
C ARG A 217 0.75 11.12 -21.03
N PHE A 218 1.87 10.60 -21.53
CA PHE A 218 3.02 11.43 -21.90
C PHE A 218 3.44 11.29 -23.37
N LEU A 219 3.22 10.14 -24.02
CA LEU A 219 3.62 9.95 -25.41
C LEU A 219 2.52 10.30 -26.43
N ILE A 220 1.25 10.23 -26.03
CA ILE A 220 0.13 10.60 -26.90
C ILE A 220 -0.41 11.98 -26.52
N PRO A 221 0.23 13.08 -26.97
CA PRO A 221 -0.09 14.44 -26.49
C PRO A 221 -1.45 14.98 -26.95
N ASN A 222 -2.09 14.35 -27.94
CA ASN A 222 -3.33 14.85 -28.56
C ASN A 222 -4.62 14.41 -27.87
N ILE A 223 -4.54 13.68 -26.76
CA ILE A 223 -5.72 13.29 -25.98
C ILE A 223 -6.04 14.45 -25.03
N HIS A 224 -6.82 15.42 -25.52
CA HIS A 224 -7.14 16.66 -24.81
C HIS A 224 -8.08 16.52 -23.60
N GLU A 225 -8.73 15.38 -23.39
CA GLU A 225 -9.55 15.09 -22.19
C GLU A 225 -8.82 14.21 -21.21
N LYS A 226 -7.77 14.74 -20.62
CA LYS A 226 -6.87 14.05 -19.70
C LYS A 226 -7.56 13.46 -18.45
N SER A 227 -8.69 14.00 -18.03
CA SER A 227 -9.41 13.60 -16.82
C SER A 227 -10.17 12.27 -16.98
N GLN A 228 -10.84 12.05 -18.11
CA GLN A 228 -11.69 10.89 -18.32
C GLN A 228 -10.88 9.60 -18.53
N ILE A 229 -9.76 9.69 -19.24
CA ILE A 229 -8.92 8.52 -19.53
C ILE A 229 -8.24 7.99 -18.26
N THR A 230 -7.78 8.88 -17.39
CA THR A 230 -7.17 8.47 -16.12
C THR A 230 -8.17 7.70 -15.25
N THR A 231 -9.44 8.14 -15.24
CA THR A 231 -10.53 7.46 -14.51
C THR A 231 -10.82 6.07 -15.11
N ILE A 232 -10.87 5.97 -16.44
CA ILE A 232 -11.10 4.68 -17.12
C ILE A 232 -9.96 3.69 -16.86
N ILE A 233 -8.70 4.14 -16.89
CA ILE A 233 -7.54 3.28 -16.64
C ILE A 233 -7.54 2.76 -15.19
N VAL A 234 -7.87 3.60 -14.22
CA VAL A 234 -7.99 3.19 -12.81
C VAL A 234 -9.13 2.18 -12.62
N CYS A 235 -10.29 2.41 -13.24
CA CYS A 235 -11.41 1.47 -13.19
C CYS A 235 -11.10 0.15 -13.88
N CYS A 236 -10.36 0.16 -15.00
CA CYS A 236 -9.94 -1.08 -15.68
C CYS A 236 -8.95 -1.89 -14.84
N TRP A 237 -8.07 -1.23 -14.07
CA TRP A 237 -7.15 -1.91 -13.15
C TRP A 237 -7.88 -2.65 -12.02
N GLU A 238 -8.94 -2.06 -11.46
CA GLU A 238 -9.78 -2.69 -10.44
C GLU A 238 -10.55 -3.90 -10.96
N GLY A 239 -10.77 -4.00 -12.27
CA GLY A 239 -11.45 -5.14 -12.90
C GLY A 239 -10.52 -6.30 -13.31
N ILE A 240 -9.19 -6.11 -13.24
CA ILE A 240 -8.19 -7.12 -13.66
C ILE A 240 -7.54 -7.80 -12.45
N LEU A 241 -7.60 -7.22 -11.27
CA LEU A 241 -7.16 -7.77 -9.99
C LEU A 241 -8.32 -8.39 -9.22
#